data_1d79daf0379be4414ab4ca00670907fd
#
_entry.id   1d79daf0379be4414ab4ca00670907fd
#
_cell.length_a   1.000
_cell.length_b   1.000
_cell.length_c   1.000
_cell.angle_alpha   90.00
_cell.angle_beta   90.00
_cell.angle_gamma   90.00
#
_symmetry.space_group_name_H-M   'P 1'
#
loop_
_entity.id
_entity.type
_entity.pdbx_description
1 polymer ?
#
loop_
_entity_poly.entity_id
_entity_poly.type
_entity_poly.pdbx_seq_one_letter_code
_entity_poly.pdbx_strand_id
1 'polypeptide(L)'
;MAKRNGAQTVETVAGRKVVVSAGVGKTNVEEIKWLTETVLAEATAWKASGWAYIADCSEMDPVTPAEGGELVIMTQKFVDAGCKAIGFAEGHSITLKVQAKKNTERSNTGIMEGHFATVEEALAWLKEDIGI
;
A
#
# COMPACT_ATOMS: atom_id res chain seq x y z
N MET A 1 -9.00 -13.25 -6.25
CA MET A 1 -9.33 -12.58 -7.50
C MET A 1 -9.09 -11.10 -7.39
N ALA A 2 -8.49 -10.49 -8.40
CA ALA A 2 -8.19 -9.06 -8.37
C ALA A 2 -9.47 -8.23 -8.57
N LYS A 3 -9.60 -7.15 -7.82
CA LYS A 3 -10.64 -6.13 -7.98
C LYS A 3 -10.02 -4.91 -8.66
N ARG A 4 -10.79 -4.22 -9.47
CA ARG A 4 -10.28 -3.10 -10.27
C ARG A 4 -11.21 -1.89 -10.25
N ASN A 5 -10.60 -0.70 -10.19
CA ASN A 5 -11.28 0.57 -10.41
C ASN A 5 -10.31 1.52 -11.14
N GLY A 6 -10.64 1.86 -12.39
CA GLY A 6 -9.76 2.71 -13.20
C GLY A 6 -8.37 2.12 -13.32
N ALA A 7 -7.37 2.89 -12.91
CA ALA A 7 -5.97 2.49 -12.96
C ALA A 7 -5.54 1.57 -11.80
N GLN A 8 -6.41 1.37 -10.79
CA GLN A 8 -6.06 0.65 -9.58
C GLN A 8 -6.59 -0.79 -9.58
N THR A 9 -5.78 -1.71 -9.07
CA THR A 9 -6.19 -3.09 -8.80
C THR A 9 -5.84 -3.46 -7.36
N VAL A 10 -6.64 -4.37 -6.77
CA VAL A 10 -6.43 -4.89 -5.42
C VAL A 10 -6.60 -6.40 -5.44
N GLU A 11 -5.67 -7.12 -4.83
CA GLU A 11 -5.78 -8.57 -4.64
C GLU A 11 -5.08 -9.01 -3.36
N THR A 12 -5.44 -10.20 -2.87
CA THR A 12 -4.79 -10.82 -1.72
C THR A 12 -3.76 -11.84 -2.18
N VAL A 13 -2.77 -12.09 -1.34
CA VAL A 13 -1.75 -13.11 -1.60
C VAL A 13 -2.22 -14.43 -0.99
N ALA A 14 -2.28 -15.49 -1.80
CA ALA A 14 -2.75 -16.80 -1.35
C ALA A 14 -1.95 -17.31 -0.15
N GLY A 15 -2.64 -17.73 0.91
CA GLY A 15 -2.05 -18.30 2.11
C GLY A 15 -1.34 -17.31 3.02
N ARG A 16 -1.45 -16.00 2.75
CA ARG A 16 -0.78 -14.95 3.54
C ARG A 16 -1.77 -13.82 3.86
N LYS A 17 -1.51 -13.12 4.97
CA LYS A 17 -2.32 -11.96 5.37
C LYS A 17 -1.75 -10.69 4.75
N VAL A 18 -1.68 -10.66 3.43
CA VAL A 18 -1.11 -9.58 2.65
C VAL A 18 -2.08 -9.15 1.56
N VAL A 19 -2.32 -7.85 1.47
CA VAL A 19 -3.09 -7.24 0.37
C VAL A 19 -2.11 -6.47 -0.51
N VAL A 20 -2.21 -6.68 -1.82
CA VAL A 20 -1.38 -5.99 -2.81
C VAL A 20 -2.27 -5.11 -3.66
N SER A 21 -1.92 -3.85 -3.81
CA SER A 21 -2.51 -2.97 -4.82
C SER A 21 -1.49 -2.64 -5.89
N ALA A 22 -1.98 -2.41 -7.10
CA ALA A 22 -1.14 -1.94 -8.20
C ALA A 22 -1.87 -0.82 -8.94
N GLY A 23 -1.13 0.19 -9.35
CA GLY A 23 -1.64 1.29 -10.15
C GLY A 23 -0.82 1.46 -11.41
N VAL A 24 -1.46 1.98 -12.47
CA VAL A 24 -0.82 2.26 -13.75
C VAL A 24 -1.16 3.68 -14.17
N GLY A 25 -0.14 4.50 -14.48
CA GLY A 25 -0.33 5.85 -14.93
C GLY A 25 -0.81 6.79 -13.82
N LYS A 26 -1.74 7.67 -14.14
CA LYS A 26 -2.22 8.70 -13.23
C LYS A 26 -3.41 8.21 -12.40
N THR A 27 -3.33 8.38 -11.09
CA THR A 27 -4.45 8.13 -10.17
C THR A 27 -5.18 9.44 -9.84
N ASN A 28 -6.25 9.33 -9.05
CA ASN A 28 -6.99 10.49 -8.53
C ASN A 28 -7.52 10.17 -7.13
N VAL A 29 -8.05 11.19 -6.44
CA VAL A 29 -8.55 11.06 -5.06
C VAL A 29 -9.64 9.99 -4.96
N GLU A 30 -10.57 9.93 -5.90
CA GLU A 30 -11.66 8.95 -5.86
C GLU A 30 -11.16 7.51 -5.99
N GLU A 31 -10.17 7.28 -6.83
CA GLU A 31 -9.54 5.96 -6.94
C GLU A 31 -8.82 5.57 -5.65
N ILE A 32 -8.16 6.53 -4.99
CA ILE A 32 -7.47 6.27 -3.72
C ILE A 32 -8.49 5.94 -2.61
N LYS A 33 -9.62 6.63 -2.57
CA LYS A 33 -10.70 6.32 -1.62
C LYS A 33 -11.24 4.92 -1.84
N TRP A 34 -11.49 4.55 -3.08
CA TRP A 34 -11.92 3.20 -3.44
C TRP A 34 -10.86 2.16 -3.02
N LEU A 35 -9.59 2.44 -3.28
CA LEU A 35 -8.47 1.61 -2.90
C LEU A 35 -8.45 1.36 -1.39
N THR A 36 -8.57 2.44 -0.61
CA THR A 36 -8.62 2.37 0.85
C THR A 36 -9.74 1.45 1.34
N GLU A 37 -10.96 1.67 0.85
CA GLU A 37 -12.13 0.88 1.24
C GLU A 37 -12.00 -0.59 0.83
N THR A 38 -11.48 -0.84 -0.36
CA THR A 38 -11.33 -2.19 -0.89
C THR A 38 -10.28 -2.99 -0.11
N VAL A 39 -9.13 -2.38 0.19
CA VAL A 39 -8.09 -3.01 1.00
C VAL A 39 -8.60 -3.30 2.41
N LEU A 40 -9.29 -2.35 3.04
CA LEU A 40 -9.87 -2.55 4.37
C LEU A 40 -10.87 -3.71 4.39
N ALA A 41 -11.70 -3.83 3.36
CA ALA A 41 -12.66 -4.94 3.24
C ALA A 41 -11.95 -6.29 3.13
N GLU A 42 -10.87 -6.38 2.35
CA GLU A 42 -10.09 -7.61 2.23
C GLU A 42 -9.40 -8.00 3.53
N ALA A 43 -8.98 -7.03 4.33
CA ALA A 43 -8.21 -7.25 5.56
C ALA A 43 -9.07 -7.38 6.83
N THR A 44 -10.39 -7.25 6.73
CA THR A 44 -11.29 -7.22 7.89
C THR A 44 -11.07 -8.39 8.84
N ALA A 45 -10.91 -9.61 8.32
CA ALA A 45 -10.73 -10.81 9.12
C ALA A 45 -9.38 -10.84 9.87
N TRP A 46 -8.44 -9.98 9.51
CA TRP A 46 -7.08 -10.00 10.04
C TRP A 46 -6.78 -8.86 11.01
N LYS A 47 -7.77 -8.07 11.37
CA LYS A 47 -7.58 -6.89 12.23
C LYS A 47 -6.87 -7.24 13.54
N ALA A 48 -7.32 -8.29 14.20
CA ALA A 48 -6.76 -8.70 15.51
C ALA A 48 -5.40 -9.37 15.39
N SER A 49 -5.16 -10.14 14.32
CA SER A 49 -3.91 -10.89 14.14
C SER A 49 -2.81 -10.07 13.45
N GLY A 50 -3.19 -9.00 12.77
CA GLY A 50 -2.27 -8.18 11.98
C GLY A 50 -2.15 -8.66 10.55
N TRP A 51 -1.84 -7.70 9.66
CA TRP A 51 -1.70 -7.93 8.22
C TRP A 51 -0.73 -6.91 7.65
N ALA A 52 -0.40 -7.07 6.39
CA ALA A 52 0.50 -6.16 5.69
C ALA A 52 -0.06 -5.75 4.34
N TYR A 53 0.42 -4.61 3.86
CA TYR A 53 0.01 -4.02 2.60
C TYR A 53 1.23 -3.78 1.71
N ILE A 54 1.10 -4.10 0.43
CA ILE A 54 2.11 -3.77 -0.57
C ILE A 54 1.47 -2.87 -1.62
N ALA A 55 2.08 -1.73 -1.86
CA ALA A 55 1.70 -0.80 -2.92
C ALA A 55 2.67 -0.95 -4.08
N ASP A 56 2.20 -1.55 -5.18
CA ASP A 56 2.96 -1.60 -6.43
C ASP A 56 2.69 -0.34 -7.23
N CYS A 57 3.57 0.62 -7.12
CA CYS A 57 3.51 1.90 -7.83
C CYS A 57 4.60 2.04 -8.90
N SER A 58 5.22 0.92 -9.29
CA SER A 58 6.31 0.92 -10.26
C SER A 58 5.93 1.48 -11.64
N GLU A 59 4.66 1.43 -12.01
CA GLU A 59 4.14 1.94 -13.27
C GLU A 59 3.25 3.18 -13.11
N MET A 60 3.26 3.80 -11.92
CA MET A 60 2.47 4.99 -11.63
C MET A 60 3.22 6.28 -11.87
N ASP A 61 2.47 7.33 -12.20
CA ASP A 61 2.98 8.69 -12.21
C ASP A 61 3.06 9.24 -10.77
N PRO A 62 3.92 10.24 -10.51
CA PRO A 62 3.94 10.94 -9.23
C PRO A 62 2.56 11.51 -8.87
N VAL A 63 2.27 11.55 -7.56
CA VAL A 63 0.97 12.02 -7.07
C VAL A 63 0.97 13.53 -6.83
N THR A 64 -0.22 14.12 -6.92
CA THR A 64 -0.44 15.53 -6.57
C THR A 64 -0.54 15.69 -5.05
N PRO A 65 -0.44 16.94 -4.52
CA PRO A 65 -0.64 17.17 -3.08
C PRO A 65 -1.98 16.68 -2.54
N ALA A 66 -3.07 16.81 -3.31
CA ALA A 66 -4.39 16.32 -2.90
C ALA A 66 -4.40 14.79 -2.78
N GLU A 67 -3.82 14.10 -3.75
CA GLU A 67 -3.68 12.64 -3.75
C GLU A 67 -2.77 12.20 -2.61
N GLY A 68 -1.67 12.91 -2.38
CA GLY A 68 -0.78 12.64 -1.26
C GLY A 68 -1.48 12.73 0.09
N GLY A 69 -2.34 13.75 0.27
CA GLY A 69 -3.16 13.90 1.48
C GLY A 69 -4.10 12.72 1.70
N GLU A 70 -4.69 12.21 0.62
CA GLU A 70 -5.58 11.04 0.71
C GLU A 70 -4.80 9.76 1.03
N LEU A 71 -3.57 9.62 0.55
CA LEU A 71 -2.69 8.50 0.90
C LEU A 71 -2.28 8.53 2.37
N VAL A 72 -2.11 9.71 2.95
CA VAL A 72 -1.87 9.86 4.40
C VAL A 72 -3.07 9.33 5.19
N ILE A 73 -4.28 9.72 4.80
CA ILE A 73 -5.53 9.22 5.43
C ILE A 73 -5.63 7.70 5.30
N MET A 74 -5.33 7.16 4.12
CA MET A 74 -5.32 5.73 3.86
C MET A 74 -4.39 5.00 4.83
N THR A 75 -3.17 5.48 5.01
CA THR A 75 -2.20 4.88 5.92
C THR A 75 -2.71 4.85 7.35
N GLN A 76 -3.30 5.96 7.81
CA GLN A 76 -3.89 6.05 9.16
C GLN A 76 -5.00 5.01 9.36
N LYS A 77 -5.89 4.87 8.37
CA LYS A 77 -6.97 3.90 8.41
C LYS A 77 -6.46 2.46 8.42
N PHE A 78 -5.42 2.17 7.65
CA PHE A 78 -4.82 0.84 7.61
C PHE A 78 -4.23 0.46 8.97
N VAL A 79 -3.49 1.36 9.60
CA VAL A 79 -2.92 1.10 10.93
C VAL A 79 -4.02 0.86 11.96
N ASP A 80 -5.08 1.68 11.95
CA ASP A 80 -6.23 1.49 12.83
C ASP A 80 -6.92 0.15 12.61
N ALA A 81 -6.82 -0.41 11.42
CA ALA A 81 -7.41 -1.70 11.06
C ALA A 81 -6.44 -2.89 11.23
N GLY A 82 -5.30 -2.69 11.87
CA GLY A 82 -4.35 -3.76 12.20
C GLY A 82 -3.22 -3.97 11.22
N CYS A 83 -3.00 -3.05 10.27
CA CYS A 83 -1.86 -3.14 9.35
C CYS A 83 -0.55 -2.93 10.12
N LYS A 84 0.39 -3.88 9.98
CA LYS A 84 1.66 -3.87 10.70
C LYS A 84 2.82 -3.32 9.88
N ALA A 85 2.74 -3.43 8.56
CA ALA A 85 3.83 -3.03 7.69
C ALA A 85 3.30 -2.66 6.30
N ILE A 86 3.99 -1.73 5.65
CA ILE A 86 3.74 -1.36 4.26
C ILE A 86 5.02 -1.52 3.46
N GLY A 87 4.96 -2.28 2.38
CA GLY A 87 6.03 -2.37 1.39
C GLY A 87 5.64 -1.58 0.15
N PHE A 88 6.57 -0.77 -0.35
CA PHE A 88 6.40 -0.03 -1.60
C PHE A 88 7.27 -0.66 -2.67
N ALA A 89 6.68 -1.03 -3.79
CA ALA A 89 7.40 -1.47 -4.99
C ALA A 89 7.37 -0.31 -5.99
N GLU A 90 8.48 0.37 -6.11
CA GLU A 90 8.57 1.65 -6.84
C GLU A 90 9.42 1.56 -8.11
N GLY A 91 9.86 0.35 -8.46
CA GLY A 91 10.82 0.20 -9.55
C GLY A 91 12.10 0.94 -9.20
N HIS A 92 12.52 1.83 -10.09
CA HIS A 92 13.70 2.66 -9.88
C HIS A 92 13.36 4.15 -9.74
N SER A 93 12.09 4.48 -9.45
CA SER A 93 11.65 5.87 -9.34
C SER A 93 12.03 6.47 -7.98
N ILE A 94 12.99 7.39 -8.00
CA ILE A 94 13.39 8.15 -6.82
C ILE A 94 12.23 9.06 -6.37
N THR A 95 11.52 9.66 -7.31
CA THR A 95 10.38 10.55 -7.01
C THR A 95 9.29 9.82 -6.25
N LEU A 96 8.86 8.66 -6.72
CA LEU A 96 7.83 7.86 -6.05
C LEU A 96 8.28 7.42 -4.65
N LYS A 97 9.55 7.03 -4.51
CA LYS A 97 10.12 6.64 -3.22
C LYS A 97 10.09 7.80 -2.22
N VAL A 98 10.47 8.99 -2.64
CA VAL A 98 10.45 10.19 -1.79
C VAL A 98 9.01 10.53 -1.39
N GLN A 99 8.07 10.47 -2.33
CA GLN A 99 6.66 10.74 -2.03
C GLN A 99 6.08 9.72 -1.05
N ALA A 100 6.37 8.43 -1.24
CA ALA A 100 5.90 7.36 -0.35
C ALA A 100 6.43 7.54 1.07
N LYS A 101 7.73 7.81 1.22
CA LYS A 101 8.34 8.08 2.53
C LYS A 101 7.69 9.27 3.22
N LYS A 102 7.49 10.35 2.49
CA LYS A 102 6.91 11.58 3.00
C LYS A 102 5.46 11.37 3.48
N ASN A 103 4.66 10.65 2.69
CA ASN A 103 3.28 10.37 3.05
C ASN A 103 3.19 9.46 4.28
N THR A 104 4.04 8.44 4.38
CA THR A 104 4.09 7.57 5.56
C THR A 104 4.49 8.36 6.81
N GLU A 105 5.49 9.21 6.71
CA GLU A 105 5.92 10.08 7.80
C GLU A 105 4.80 11.01 8.24
N ARG A 106 4.12 11.65 7.29
CA ARG A 106 3.00 12.56 7.56
C ARG A 106 1.79 11.86 8.18
N SER A 107 1.64 10.55 7.98
CA SER A 107 0.57 9.78 8.62
C SER A 107 0.75 9.72 10.15
N ASN A 108 1.96 9.91 10.63
CA ASN A 108 2.33 9.91 12.05
C ASN A 108 1.89 8.62 12.78
N THR A 109 1.97 7.50 12.09
CA THR A 109 1.55 6.20 12.65
C THR A 109 2.71 5.37 13.17
N GLY A 110 3.93 5.67 12.75
CA GLY A 110 5.11 4.87 13.10
C GLY A 110 5.12 3.47 12.48
N ILE A 111 4.30 3.23 11.45
CA ILE A 111 4.23 1.93 10.80
C ILE A 111 5.59 1.54 10.19
N MET A 112 5.89 0.25 10.22
CA MET A 112 7.08 -0.29 9.54
C MET A 112 6.91 -0.12 8.04
N GLU A 113 7.91 0.45 7.35
CA GLU A 113 7.89 0.60 5.90
C GLU A 113 9.17 0.10 5.27
N GLY A 114 9.04 -0.43 4.06
CA GLY A 114 10.16 -0.85 3.25
C GLY A 114 9.98 -0.40 1.80
N HIS A 115 11.09 -0.22 1.10
CA HIS A 115 11.11 0.27 -0.28
C HIS A 115 11.90 -0.72 -1.15
N PHE A 116 11.30 -1.16 -2.23
CA PHE A 116 11.82 -2.23 -3.08
C PHE A 116 11.59 -1.91 -4.55
N ALA A 117 12.33 -2.56 -5.42
CA ALA A 117 12.09 -2.43 -6.86
C ALA A 117 10.86 -3.23 -7.30
N THR A 118 10.59 -4.38 -6.67
CA THR A 118 9.54 -5.32 -7.10
C THR A 118 8.66 -5.76 -5.94
N VAL A 119 7.45 -6.24 -6.28
CA VAL A 119 6.52 -6.84 -5.31
C VAL A 119 7.15 -8.09 -4.66
N GLU A 120 7.87 -8.90 -5.44
CA GLU A 120 8.51 -10.13 -4.93
C GLU A 120 9.51 -9.82 -3.82
N GLU A 121 10.31 -8.76 -3.97
CA GLU A 121 11.24 -8.32 -2.93
C GLU A 121 10.50 -7.86 -1.68
N ALA A 122 9.41 -7.13 -1.84
CA ALA A 122 8.57 -6.69 -0.71
C ALA A 122 7.95 -7.89 0.02
N LEU A 123 7.46 -8.89 -0.72
CA LEU A 123 6.89 -10.11 -0.14
C LEU A 123 7.93 -10.89 0.65
N ALA A 124 9.17 -10.97 0.15
CA ALA A 124 10.27 -11.62 0.87
C ALA A 124 10.60 -10.90 2.17
N TRP A 125 10.66 -9.58 2.14
CA TRP A 125 10.88 -8.75 3.32
C TRP A 125 9.81 -8.96 4.38
N LEU A 126 8.54 -8.98 3.99
CA LEU A 126 7.44 -9.20 4.92
C LEU A 126 7.56 -10.56 5.62
N LYS A 127 7.92 -11.60 4.88
CA LYS A 127 8.08 -12.94 5.43
C LYS A 127 9.27 -13.03 6.37
N GLU A 128 10.42 -12.51 5.95
CA GLU A 128 11.69 -12.68 6.66
C GLU A 128 11.84 -11.74 7.86
N ASP A 129 11.43 -10.47 7.71
CA ASP A 129 11.69 -9.45 8.71
C ASP A 129 10.44 -9.11 9.55
N ILE A 130 9.24 -9.27 9.02
CA ILE A 130 7.99 -8.93 9.69
C ILE A 130 7.24 -10.17 10.17
N GLY A 131 7.39 -11.29 9.48
CA GLY A 131 6.72 -12.53 9.84
C GLY A 131 5.30 -12.66 9.27
N ILE A 132 5.03 -11.95 8.22
CA ILE A 132 3.75 -12.00 7.51
C ILE A 132 3.97 -12.39 6.05
#